data_7f8acfb4352be7ffdae647503dcd1724
#
_entry.id   7f8acfb4352be7ffdae647503dcd1724
#
_cell.length_a   1.000
_cell.length_b   1.000
_cell.length_c   1.000
_cell.angle_alpha   90.00
_cell.angle_beta   90.00
_cell.angle_gamma   90.00
#
_symmetry.space_group_name_H-M   'P 1'
#
loop_
_entity.id
_entity.type
_entity.pdbx_description
1 polymer ?
#
loop_
_entity_poly.entity_id
_entity_poly.type
_entity_poly.pdbx_seq_one_letter_code
_entity_poly.pdbx_strand_id
1 'polypeptide(L)'
;MKNILEFIENSAARYPDKLAVADENGGLTYSQLESFSRKIGAWILAEIKGVRNNAIAVLLDKKPESVAAYMGVVYSGNFYVVLDAEMPKQRAESILAALRPAAILTDDLHMELAKNIADAVKETAEPQEAVAVSKEGEQKCCIDEIKVLDPVSYTHLTLPTIA
;
A
#
# COMPACT_ATOMS: atom_id res chain seq x y z
N MET A 1 2.54 7.31 -22.37
CA MET A 1 2.44 5.96 -21.77
C MET A 1 1.27 6.03 -20.83
N LYS A 2 0.20 5.24 -21.02
CA LYS A 2 -0.97 5.33 -20.16
C LYS A 2 -0.67 4.67 -18.82
N ASN A 3 -1.04 5.34 -17.73
CA ASN A 3 -0.94 4.80 -16.39
C ASN A 3 -2.11 3.83 -16.14
N ILE A 4 -1.92 2.82 -15.32
CA ILE A 4 -2.99 1.89 -14.90
C ILE A 4 -4.19 2.63 -14.29
N LEU A 5 -3.96 3.74 -13.62
CA LEU A 5 -5.00 4.58 -13.02
C LEU A 5 -5.99 5.14 -14.06
N GLU A 6 -5.50 5.51 -15.26
CA GLU A 6 -6.38 5.98 -16.34
C GLU A 6 -7.41 4.92 -16.76
N PHE A 7 -7.08 3.63 -16.67
CA PHE A 7 -8.04 2.57 -16.97
C PHE A 7 -9.16 2.50 -15.94
N ILE A 8 -8.83 2.67 -14.65
CA ILE A 8 -9.83 2.69 -13.57
C ILE A 8 -10.69 3.94 -13.70
N GLU A 9 -10.10 5.11 -13.87
CA GLU A 9 -10.79 6.39 -14.03
C GLU A 9 -11.74 6.39 -15.23
N ASN A 10 -11.27 5.90 -16.38
CA ASN A 10 -12.11 5.76 -17.56
C ASN A 10 -13.25 4.75 -17.37
N SER A 11 -13.01 3.67 -16.62
CA SER A 11 -14.03 2.67 -16.33
C SER A 11 -15.07 3.21 -15.35
N ALA A 12 -14.62 3.93 -14.32
CA ALA A 12 -15.50 4.60 -13.35
C ALA A 12 -16.37 5.67 -14.01
N ALA A 13 -15.82 6.45 -14.96
CA ALA A 13 -16.58 7.44 -15.73
C ALA A 13 -17.61 6.80 -16.65
N ARG A 14 -17.31 5.63 -17.25
CA ARG A 14 -18.19 4.95 -18.22
C ARG A 14 -19.24 4.05 -17.56
N TYR A 15 -18.85 3.37 -16.48
CA TYR A 15 -19.64 2.31 -15.84
C TYR A 15 -19.57 2.43 -14.31
N PRO A 16 -19.99 3.57 -13.72
CA PRO A 16 -19.78 3.85 -12.29
C PRO A 16 -20.36 2.77 -11.37
N ASP A 17 -21.56 2.27 -11.70
CA ASP A 17 -22.32 1.34 -10.86
C ASP A 17 -22.03 -0.15 -11.17
N LYS A 18 -21.18 -0.42 -12.20
CA LYS A 18 -20.79 -1.79 -12.52
C LYS A 18 -19.78 -2.30 -11.51
N LEU A 19 -19.94 -3.55 -11.08
CA LEU A 19 -18.95 -4.23 -10.23
C LEU A 19 -17.59 -4.30 -10.94
N ALA A 20 -16.57 -3.78 -10.26
CA ALA A 20 -15.17 -3.82 -10.68
C ALA A 20 -14.46 -5.04 -10.10
N VAL A 21 -14.72 -5.35 -8.83
CA VAL A 21 -14.16 -6.48 -8.10
C VAL A 21 -15.17 -6.97 -7.08
N ALA A 22 -15.29 -8.30 -6.93
CA ALA A 22 -16.21 -8.91 -5.97
C ALA A 22 -15.65 -10.23 -5.45
N ASP A 23 -16.07 -10.62 -4.25
CA ASP A 23 -15.93 -11.94 -3.65
C ASP A 23 -17.31 -12.48 -3.24
N GLU A 24 -17.33 -13.55 -2.45
CA GLU A 24 -18.58 -14.16 -1.95
C GLU A 24 -19.35 -13.29 -0.94
N ASN A 25 -18.69 -12.31 -0.31
CA ASN A 25 -19.24 -11.44 0.72
C ASN A 25 -19.71 -10.08 0.16
N GLY A 26 -19.33 -9.74 -1.07
CA GLY A 26 -19.70 -8.47 -1.68
C GLY A 26 -18.72 -8.00 -2.73
N GLY A 27 -18.69 -6.69 -2.99
CA GLY A 27 -17.77 -6.13 -3.98
C GLY A 27 -17.79 -4.63 -4.04
N LEU A 28 -16.90 -4.08 -4.84
CA LEU A 28 -16.80 -2.65 -5.12
C LEU A 28 -17.19 -2.37 -6.57
N THR A 29 -18.00 -1.35 -6.78
CA THR A 29 -18.21 -0.79 -8.11
C THR A 29 -16.98 -0.02 -8.59
N TYR A 30 -16.91 0.31 -9.87
CA TYR A 30 -15.80 1.12 -10.40
C TYR A 30 -15.71 2.49 -9.72
N SER A 31 -16.84 3.13 -9.44
CA SER A 31 -16.89 4.41 -8.73
C SER A 31 -16.37 4.28 -7.30
N GLN A 32 -16.77 3.22 -6.59
CA GLN A 32 -16.29 2.94 -5.24
C GLN A 32 -14.80 2.62 -5.22
N LEU A 33 -14.34 1.76 -6.12
CA LEU A 33 -12.93 1.40 -6.25
C LEU A 33 -12.05 2.64 -6.48
N GLU A 34 -12.43 3.50 -7.44
CA GLU A 34 -11.71 4.75 -7.70
C GLU A 34 -11.69 5.65 -6.46
N SER A 35 -12.86 5.90 -5.86
CA SER A 35 -12.99 6.80 -4.72
C SER A 35 -12.16 6.32 -3.52
N PHE A 36 -12.22 5.03 -3.19
CA PHE A 36 -11.45 4.46 -2.08
C PHE A 36 -9.96 4.48 -2.36
N SER A 37 -9.56 4.10 -3.57
CA SER A 37 -8.14 4.13 -3.96
C SER A 37 -7.55 5.54 -3.86
N ARG A 38 -8.28 6.57 -4.28
CA ARG A 38 -7.82 7.96 -4.15
C ARG A 38 -7.68 8.40 -2.69
N LYS A 39 -8.65 8.04 -1.83
CA LYS A 39 -8.59 8.36 -0.40
C LYS A 39 -7.42 7.66 0.28
N ILE A 40 -7.24 6.36 0.03
CA ILE A 40 -6.11 5.58 0.55
C ILE A 40 -4.78 6.17 0.06
N GLY A 41 -4.69 6.54 -1.22
CA GLY A 41 -3.48 7.15 -1.77
C GLY A 41 -3.13 8.48 -1.13
N ALA A 42 -4.11 9.35 -0.91
CA ALA A 42 -3.91 10.63 -0.22
C ALA A 42 -3.45 10.42 1.24
N TRP A 43 -4.07 9.47 1.93
CA TRP A 43 -3.69 9.12 3.31
C TRP A 43 -2.28 8.54 3.39
N ILE A 44 -1.93 7.55 2.54
CA ILE A 44 -0.56 7.00 2.48
C ILE A 44 0.44 8.13 2.29
N LEU A 45 0.20 9.02 1.33
CA LEU A 45 1.12 10.12 1.02
C LEU A 45 1.32 11.07 2.21
N ALA A 46 0.27 11.32 3.00
CA ALA A 46 0.36 12.11 4.22
C ALA A 46 1.19 11.40 5.30
N GLU A 47 0.93 10.09 5.52
CA GLU A 47 1.63 9.29 6.52
C GLU A 47 3.13 9.15 6.23
N ILE A 48 3.50 8.97 4.96
CA ILE A 48 4.92 8.87 4.55
C ILE A 48 5.54 10.22 4.19
N LYS A 49 4.91 11.33 4.61
CA LYS A 49 5.42 12.71 4.45
C LYS A 49 5.77 13.09 3.00
N GLY A 50 4.94 12.66 2.06
CA GLY A 50 5.08 13.01 0.65
C GLY A 50 6.11 12.18 -0.14
N VAL A 51 6.68 11.14 0.44
CA VAL A 51 7.63 10.24 -0.23
C VAL A 51 6.97 9.56 -1.44
N ARG A 52 7.68 9.54 -2.58
CA ARG A 52 7.22 8.94 -3.84
C ARG A 52 8.31 8.03 -4.43
N ASN A 53 7.92 7.21 -5.40
CA ASN A 53 8.81 6.25 -6.07
C ASN A 53 9.47 5.25 -5.12
N ASN A 54 8.78 4.93 -4.02
CA ASN A 54 9.24 3.96 -3.03
C ASN A 54 8.34 2.73 -3.01
N ALA A 55 8.88 1.65 -2.49
CA ALA A 55 8.10 0.45 -2.22
C ALA A 55 7.16 0.66 -1.03
N ILE A 56 5.94 0.18 -1.16
CA ILE A 56 5.00 -0.03 -0.05
C ILE A 56 4.70 -1.53 -0.03
N ALA A 57 5.06 -2.20 1.04
CA ALA A 57 4.68 -3.59 1.23
C ALA A 57 3.20 -3.66 1.61
N VAL A 58 2.45 -4.60 1.06
CA VAL A 58 1.03 -4.76 1.36
C VAL A 58 0.78 -6.18 1.86
N LEU A 59 0.34 -6.27 3.11
CA LEU A 59 0.04 -7.51 3.83
C LEU A 59 -1.45 -7.49 4.19
N LEU A 60 -2.28 -7.95 3.28
CA LEU A 60 -3.75 -7.97 3.39
C LEU A 60 -4.30 -9.29 2.85
N ASP A 61 -5.45 -9.72 3.35
CA ASP A 61 -6.23 -10.80 2.76
C ASP A 61 -6.67 -10.49 1.32
N LYS A 62 -6.98 -11.52 0.55
CA LYS A 62 -7.49 -11.39 -0.83
C LYS A 62 -8.97 -11.00 -0.83
N LYS A 63 -9.24 -9.72 -0.62
CA LYS A 63 -10.58 -9.11 -0.57
C LYS A 63 -10.72 -7.99 -1.60
N PRO A 64 -11.94 -7.56 -1.97
CA PRO A 64 -12.15 -6.40 -2.85
C PRO A 64 -11.43 -5.13 -2.37
N GLU A 65 -11.40 -4.89 -1.06
CA GLU A 65 -10.74 -3.75 -0.44
C GLU A 65 -9.22 -3.74 -0.65
N SER A 66 -8.61 -4.92 -0.75
CA SER A 66 -7.17 -5.04 -1.00
C SER A 66 -6.81 -4.52 -2.39
N VAL A 67 -7.71 -4.66 -3.37
CA VAL A 67 -7.51 -4.08 -4.70
C VAL A 67 -7.54 -2.55 -4.63
N ALA A 68 -8.44 -1.98 -3.81
CA ALA A 68 -8.45 -0.54 -3.57
C ALA A 68 -7.17 -0.06 -2.87
N ALA A 69 -6.63 -0.85 -1.95
CA ALA A 69 -5.35 -0.56 -1.29
C ALA A 69 -4.17 -0.59 -2.29
N TYR A 70 -4.09 -1.58 -3.19
CA TYR A 70 -3.06 -1.64 -4.23
C TYR A 70 -3.10 -0.41 -5.14
N MET A 71 -4.29 -0.04 -5.60
CA MET A 71 -4.46 1.15 -6.43
C MET A 71 -4.20 2.43 -5.64
N GLY A 72 -4.52 2.45 -4.35
CA GLY A 72 -4.19 3.54 -3.45
C GLY A 72 -2.69 3.79 -3.35
N VAL A 73 -1.89 2.73 -3.25
CA VAL A 73 -0.43 2.86 -3.30
C VAL A 73 0.01 3.51 -4.61
N VAL A 74 -0.57 3.12 -5.75
CA VAL A 74 -0.24 3.72 -7.05
C VAL A 74 -0.68 5.19 -7.10
N TYR A 75 -1.85 5.55 -6.56
CA TYR A 75 -2.30 6.95 -6.45
C TYR A 75 -1.37 7.80 -5.58
N SER A 76 -0.72 7.22 -4.57
CA SER A 76 0.27 7.92 -3.76
C SER A 76 1.60 8.19 -4.51
N GLY A 77 1.74 7.70 -5.73
CA GLY A 77 2.97 7.82 -6.52
C GLY A 77 4.05 6.82 -6.11
N ASN A 78 3.67 5.72 -5.48
CA ASN A 78 4.54 4.65 -5.04
C ASN A 78 4.19 3.34 -5.76
N PHE A 79 4.98 2.28 -5.55
CA PHE A 79 4.68 0.95 -6.07
C PHE A 79 4.47 -0.03 -4.92
N TYR A 80 3.57 -0.99 -5.12
CA TYR A 80 3.26 -1.98 -4.09
C TYR A 80 3.99 -3.30 -4.33
N VAL A 81 4.28 -4.00 -3.22
CA VAL A 81 4.74 -5.38 -3.21
C VAL A 81 3.84 -6.16 -2.26
N VAL A 82 3.17 -7.18 -2.80
CA VAL A 82 2.25 -8.00 -2.01
C VAL A 82 3.05 -9.02 -1.20
N LEU A 83 2.80 -9.05 0.11
CA LEU A 83 3.26 -10.10 1.00
C LEU A 83 2.08 -11.03 1.31
N ASP A 84 2.31 -12.32 1.29
CA ASP A 84 1.34 -13.32 1.69
C ASP A 84 1.46 -13.57 3.20
N ALA A 85 0.35 -13.52 3.93
CA ALA A 85 0.32 -13.75 5.37
C ALA A 85 0.74 -15.20 5.75
N GLU A 86 0.54 -16.15 4.83
CA GLU A 86 0.97 -17.55 5.00
C GLU A 86 2.45 -17.78 4.63
N MET A 87 3.14 -16.75 4.15
CA MET A 87 4.55 -16.85 3.79
C MET A 87 5.42 -17.11 5.03
N PRO A 88 6.45 -17.97 4.94
CA PRO A 88 7.41 -18.14 6.03
C PRO A 88 8.02 -16.80 6.45
N LYS A 89 8.04 -16.52 7.76
CA LYS A 89 8.53 -15.26 8.34
C LYS A 89 9.89 -14.85 7.80
N GLN A 90 10.86 -15.78 7.74
CA GLN A 90 12.19 -15.52 7.22
C GLN A 90 12.20 -15.02 5.77
N ARG A 91 11.27 -15.50 4.94
CA ARG A 91 11.13 -15.05 3.56
C ARG A 91 10.58 -13.63 3.49
N ALA A 92 9.59 -13.32 4.30
CA ALA A 92 9.03 -11.96 4.40
C ALA A 92 10.12 -10.97 4.88
N GLU A 93 10.87 -11.32 5.89
CA GLU A 93 12.01 -10.54 6.40
C GLU A 93 13.07 -10.30 5.31
N SER A 94 13.44 -11.34 4.57
CA SER A 94 14.42 -11.22 3.47
C SER A 94 13.92 -10.30 2.36
N ILE A 95 12.63 -10.38 2.00
CA ILE A 95 12.00 -9.49 1.01
C ILE A 95 12.03 -8.04 1.51
N LEU A 96 11.62 -7.78 2.75
CA LEU A 96 11.60 -6.43 3.31
C LEU A 96 13.00 -5.84 3.49
N ALA A 97 13.96 -6.65 3.90
CA ALA A 97 15.35 -6.22 4.02
C ALA A 97 15.95 -5.79 2.67
N ALA A 98 15.64 -6.52 1.59
CA ALA A 98 16.08 -6.18 0.24
C ALA A 98 15.30 -4.98 -0.34
N LEU A 99 13.99 -4.91 -0.07
CA LEU A 99 13.08 -3.92 -0.63
C LEU A 99 13.18 -2.56 0.05
N ARG A 100 13.41 -2.53 1.37
CA ARG A 100 13.41 -1.34 2.22
C ARG A 100 12.19 -0.45 1.98
N PRO A 101 10.98 -0.95 2.21
CA PRO A 101 9.76 -0.20 1.90
C PRO A 101 9.60 1.00 2.81
N ALA A 102 8.96 2.06 2.30
CA ALA A 102 8.61 3.24 3.08
C ALA A 102 7.55 2.94 4.15
N ALA A 103 6.68 1.96 3.89
CA ALA A 103 5.65 1.51 4.82
C ALA A 103 5.22 0.07 4.52
N ILE A 104 4.55 -0.55 5.51
CA ILE A 104 3.77 -1.77 5.35
C ILE A 104 2.31 -1.40 5.55
N LEU A 105 1.50 -1.64 4.52
CA LEU A 105 0.06 -1.47 4.55
C LEU A 105 -0.58 -2.78 4.99
N THR A 106 -1.34 -2.77 6.07
CA THR A 106 -1.91 -3.98 6.68
C THR A 106 -3.24 -3.69 7.36
N ASP A 107 -4.02 -4.72 7.67
CA ASP A 107 -5.23 -4.61 8.46
C ASP A 107 -4.99 -5.00 9.93
N ASP A 108 -6.02 -4.84 10.77
CA ASP A 108 -5.96 -5.18 12.20
C ASP A 108 -5.59 -6.65 12.43
N LEU A 109 -6.03 -7.54 11.54
CA LEU A 109 -5.78 -8.98 11.65
C LEU A 109 -4.29 -9.32 11.53
N HIS A 110 -3.58 -8.61 10.67
CA HIS A 110 -2.16 -8.85 10.37
C HIS A 110 -1.22 -7.81 11.00
N MET A 111 -1.76 -6.88 11.79
CA MET A 111 -1.00 -5.78 12.39
C MET A 111 0.18 -6.26 13.24
N GLU A 112 -0.04 -7.28 14.07
CA GLU A 112 1.02 -7.85 14.92
C GLU A 112 2.13 -8.50 14.09
N LEU A 113 1.75 -9.26 13.06
CA LEU A 113 2.69 -9.89 12.13
C LEU A 113 3.52 -8.83 11.39
N ALA A 114 2.87 -7.78 10.89
CA ALA A 114 3.54 -6.68 10.20
C ALA A 114 4.58 -5.98 11.09
N LYS A 115 4.23 -5.69 12.34
CA LYS A 115 5.15 -5.10 13.32
C LYS A 115 6.34 -6.01 13.60
N ASN A 116 6.09 -7.29 13.87
CA ASN A 116 7.14 -8.26 14.16
C ASN A 116 8.15 -8.42 12.99
N ILE A 117 7.67 -8.38 11.75
CA ILE A 117 8.54 -8.44 10.57
C ILE A 117 9.30 -7.12 10.40
N ALA A 118 8.65 -5.98 10.58
CA ALA A 118 9.29 -4.67 10.47
C ALA A 118 10.42 -4.49 11.51
N ASP A 119 10.20 -4.91 12.74
CA ASP A 119 11.18 -4.81 13.82
C ASP A 119 12.37 -5.74 13.59
N ALA A 120 12.15 -6.97 13.13
CA ALA A 120 13.22 -7.90 12.76
C ALA A 120 14.12 -7.36 11.64
N VAL A 121 13.53 -6.66 10.67
CA VAL A 121 14.28 -6.04 9.57
C VAL A 121 15.12 -4.86 10.06
N LYS A 122 14.61 -4.06 11.03
CA LYS A 122 15.38 -2.97 11.65
C LYS A 122 16.61 -3.48 12.40
N GLU A 123 16.47 -4.59 13.13
CA GLU A 123 17.58 -5.19 13.89
C GLU A 123 18.69 -5.78 13.00
N THR A 124 18.31 -6.25 11.80
CA THR A 124 19.26 -6.87 10.85
C THR A 124 19.86 -5.87 9.85
N ALA A 125 19.33 -4.66 9.77
CA ALA A 125 19.84 -3.63 8.87
C ALA A 125 21.14 -3.04 9.42
N GLU A 126 22.29 -3.51 8.94
CA GLU A 126 23.55 -2.80 9.14
C GLU A 126 23.44 -1.37 8.58
N PRO A 127 23.99 -0.37 9.30
CA PRO A 127 24.07 0.98 8.78
C PRO A 127 24.99 1.00 7.56
N GLN A 128 24.42 0.87 6.38
CA GLN A 128 25.20 1.06 5.17
C GLN A 128 25.50 2.55 5.02
N GLU A 129 26.78 2.88 5.04
CA GLU A 129 27.30 4.17 4.62
C GLU A 129 26.65 4.57 3.29
N ALA A 130 26.02 5.73 3.30
CA ALA A 130 25.36 6.29 2.14
C ALA A 130 26.41 6.51 1.03
N VAL A 131 26.44 5.62 0.05
CA VAL A 131 27.14 5.91 -1.20
C VAL A 131 26.42 7.07 -1.84
N ALA A 132 26.98 8.26 -1.68
CA ALA A 132 26.51 9.49 -2.28
C ALA A 132 26.75 9.41 -3.79
N VAL A 133 25.74 8.99 -4.53
CA VAL A 133 25.65 9.29 -5.96
C VAL A 133 24.85 10.57 -6.09
N SER A 134 25.56 11.68 -6.14
CA SER A 134 25.02 13.00 -6.44
C SER A 134 24.56 13.04 -7.90
N LYS A 135 23.24 12.91 -8.13
CA LYS A 135 22.56 13.51 -9.25
C LYS A 135 21.59 14.54 -8.68
N GLU A 136 21.81 15.79 -9.07
CA GLU A 136 20.99 16.92 -8.69
C GLU A 136 19.53 16.66 -9.08
N GLY A 137 18.61 16.69 -8.09
CA GLY A 137 17.17 16.69 -8.31
C GLY A 137 16.37 15.54 -7.68
N GLU A 138 16.98 14.48 -7.16
CA GLU A 138 16.23 13.43 -6.43
C GLU A 138 16.34 13.65 -4.93
N GLN A 139 15.21 13.97 -4.32
CA GLN A 139 15.06 14.09 -2.87
C GLN A 139 15.28 12.70 -2.25
N LYS A 140 16.50 12.44 -1.81
CA LYS A 140 16.88 11.21 -1.11
C LYS A 140 16.18 11.20 0.24
N CYS A 141 15.05 10.52 0.30
CA CYS A 141 14.36 10.28 1.57
C CYS A 141 15.09 9.14 2.30
N CYS A 142 15.84 9.49 3.34
CA CYS A 142 16.33 8.50 4.30
C CYS A 142 15.09 8.02 5.08
N ILE A 143 14.60 6.84 4.76
CA ILE A 143 13.54 6.20 5.53
C ILE A 143 14.22 5.49 6.70
N ASP A 144 14.30 6.18 7.81
CA ASP A 144 14.91 5.65 9.04
C ASP A 144 13.99 4.66 9.76
N GLU A 145 12.71 4.59 9.35
CA GLU A 145 11.69 3.76 9.99
C GLU A 145 10.63 3.26 9.01
N ILE A 146 10.41 1.93 9.00
CA ILE A 146 9.29 1.33 8.27
C ILE A 146 8.01 1.58 9.07
N LYS A 147 7.07 2.33 8.49
CA LYS A 147 5.76 2.58 9.09
C LYS A 147 4.81 1.42 8.84
N VAL A 148 4.09 0.99 9.86
CA VAL A 148 2.98 0.04 9.72
C VAL A 148 1.68 0.83 9.70
N LEU A 149 0.91 0.70 8.62
CA LEU A 149 -0.28 1.50 8.33
C LEU A 149 -1.50 0.59 8.18
N ASP A 150 -2.63 0.98 8.77
CA ASP A 150 -3.91 0.29 8.65
C ASP A 150 -4.91 1.11 7.82
N PRO A 151 -5.18 0.72 6.55
CA PRO A 151 -6.13 1.41 5.71
C PRO A 151 -7.59 1.12 6.07
N VAL A 152 -7.86 0.02 6.81
CA VAL A 152 -9.23 -0.37 7.16
C VAL A 152 -9.81 0.59 8.19
N SER A 153 -9.03 0.97 9.19
CA SER A 153 -9.43 2.01 10.17
C SER A 153 -9.79 3.33 9.50
N TYR A 154 -9.12 3.68 8.41
CA TYR A 154 -9.40 4.90 7.67
C TYR A 154 -10.68 4.81 6.81
N THR A 155 -10.98 3.65 6.23
CA THR A 155 -12.15 3.45 5.38
C THR A 155 -13.45 3.31 6.17
N HIS A 156 -13.42 2.76 7.39
CA HIS A 156 -14.59 2.64 8.27
C HIS A 156 -15.22 3.97 8.69
N LEU A 157 -14.46 5.06 8.65
CA LEU A 157 -14.99 6.41 8.98
C LEU A 157 -15.91 6.99 7.89
N THR A 158 -16.04 6.36 6.71
CA THR A 158 -16.75 6.96 5.57
C THR A 158 -17.53 5.98 4.68
N LEU A 159 -17.64 4.70 5.04
CA LEU A 159 -18.47 3.76 4.28
C LEU A 159 -19.94 3.93 4.69
N PRO A 160 -20.85 4.27 3.76
CA PRO A 160 -22.28 4.05 4.02
C PRO A 160 -22.47 2.54 4.14
N THR A 161 -22.98 2.10 5.28
CA THR A 161 -23.48 0.74 5.48
C THR A 161 -24.47 0.45 4.37
N ILE A 162 -24.15 -0.46 3.47
CA ILE A 162 -25.11 -0.98 2.50
C ILE A 162 -26.04 -1.88 3.31
N ALA A 163 -27.25 -1.36 3.56
CA ALA A 163 -28.35 -2.14 4.12
C ALA A 163 -28.95 -3.04 3.04
#